data_0cde7f61041ad23101bfdbae0304f559
#
_entry.id   0cde7f61041ad23101bfdbae0304f559
#
_cell.length_a   1.000
_cell.length_b   1.000
_cell.length_c   1.000
_cell.angle_alpha   90.00
_cell.angle_beta   90.00
_cell.angle_gamma   90.00
#
_symmetry.space_group_name_H-M   'P 1'
#
loop_
_entity.id
_entity.type
_entity.pdbx_description
1 polymer ?
#
loop_
_entity_poly.entity_id
_entity_poly.type
_entity_poly.pdbx_seq_one_letter_code
_entity_poly.pdbx_strand_id
1 'polypeptide(L)'
;MAVIDIANAKVASIVGLGVKNVSRKSHDMSNKDNGINMKRWPVLMMYQPDAIATYEVKGATYLVTANEGDAKDYDGFSEETRVADLILDKTMFPNANTLQKPENLGRLKTTTTIGDTDGDGDHDLIYAYGGRSFSIWSADGTLIFDSGNAFENVIANRSPEVFNANGGVSEFDDRSDDKGPEPEALALGEIDGRT
;
A
#
# COMPACT_ATOMS: atom_id res chain seq x y z
N MET A 1 -9.13 -0.28 -11.13
CA MET A 1 -9.99 -1.46 -11.45
C MET A 1 -10.59 -1.25 -12.83
N ALA A 2 -10.58 -2.27 -13.70
CA ALA A 2 -11.25 -2.24 -14.98
C ALA A 2 -12.39 -3.27 -14.98
N VAL A 3 -13.56 -2.86 -15.46
CA VAL A 3 -14.72 -3.74 -15.69
C VAL A 3 -14.80 -4.03 -17.18
N ILE A 4 -14.82 -5.31 -17.54
CA ILE A 4 -14.83 -5.76 -18.92
C ILE A 4 -16.16 -6.45 -19.22
N ASP A 5 -16.84 -5.95 -20.24
CA ASP A 5 -18.02 -6.60 -20.85
C ASP A 5 -17.50 -7.69 -21.79
N ILE A 6 -17.53 -8.93 -21.32
CA ILE A 6 -17.01 -10.09 -22.07
C ILE A 6 -17.85 -10.35 -23.31
N ALA A 7 -19.18 -10.18 -23.22
CA ALA A 7 -20.10 -10.46 -24.34
C ALA A 7 -19.86 -9.52 -25.52
N ASN A 8 -19.49 -8.27 -25.26
CA ASN A 8 -19.26 -7.26 -26.29
C ASN A 8 -17.76 -6.96 -26.50
N ALA A 9 -16.86 -7.69 -25.81
CA ALA A 9 -15.39 -7.55 -25.87
C ALA A 9 -14.90 -6.10 -25.70
N LYS A 10 -15.44 -5.39 -24.70
CA LYS A 10 -15.11 -3.98 -24.46
C LYS A 10 -14.88 -3.69 -22.98
N VAL A 11 -14.08 -2.66 -22.70
CA VAL A 11 -13.98 -2.08 -21.36
C VAL A 11 -15.27 -1.29 -21.08
N ALA A 12 -16.02 -1.72 -20.06
CA ALA A 12 -17.25 -1.04 -19.64
C ALA A 12 -16.94 0.20 -18.78
N SER A 13 -15.96 0.08 -17.87
CA SER A 13 -15.52 1.22 -17.05
C SER A 13 -14.09 1.00 -16.53
N ILE A 14 -13.43 2.11 -16.18
CA ILE A 14 -12.16 2.14 -15.44
C ILE A 14 -12.36 3.02 -14.22
N VAL A 15 -12.09 2.46 -13.04
CA VAL A 15 -12.26 3.15 -11.76
C VAL A 15 -10.93 3.15 -11.00
N GLY A 16 -10.46 4.32 -10.59
CA GLY A 16 -9.33 4.45 -9.67
C GLY A 16 -9.74 4.02 -8.27
N LEU A 17 -8.97 3.14 -7.64
CA LEU A 17 -9.26 2.69 -6.26
C LEU A 17 -8.76 3.67 -5.20
N GLY A 18 -8.00 4.69 -5.61
CA GLY A 18 -7.50 5.73 -4.71
C GLY A 18 -6.34 5.27 -3.82
N VAL A 19 -6.22 5.93 -2.68
CA VAL A 19 -5.09 5.77 -1.76
C VAL A 19 -5.56 5.72 -0.31
N LYS A 20 -4.77 5.07 0.53
CA LYS A 20 -4.93 5.02 1.97
C LYS A 20 -4.05 6.09 2.63
N ASN A 21 -4.64 6.98 3.40
CA ASN A 21 -3.87 7.95 4.19
C ASN A 21 -3.44 7.35 5.53
N VAL A 22 -2.14 7.15 5.72
CA VAL A 22 -1.59 6.50 6.90
C VAL A 22 -1.18 7.48 8.02
N SER A 23 -1.49 8.76 7.88
CA SER A 23 -1.37 9.69 8.99
C SER A 23 -2.35 9.40 10.15
N ARG A 24 -3.32 8.52 9.92
CA ARG A 24 -4.34 8.12 10.90
C ARG A 24 -4.14 6.74 11.48
N LYS A 25 -3.33 5.89 10.85
CA LYS A 25 -2.99 4.53 11.32
C LYS A 25 -1.48 4.32 11.28
N SER A 26 -0.96 3.62 12.28
CA SER A 26 0.48 3.40 12.39
C SER A 26 0.93 2.26 11.47
N HIS A 27 2.02 2.46 10.78
CA HIS A 27 2.74 1.46 10.01
C HIS A 27 4.24 1.57 10.30
N ASP A 28 4.95 0.47 10.19
CA ASP A 28 6.39 0.51 10.17
C ASP A 28 6.88 0.78 8.75
N MET A 29 7.63 1.86 8.57
CA MET A 29 8.11 2.29 7.25
C MET A 29 9.62 2.45 7.18
N SER A 30 10.34 1.89 8.17
CA SER A 30 11.79 1.95 8.22
C SER A 30 12.38 0.62 8.65
N ASN A 31 13.35 0.12 7.90
CA ASN A 31 14.17 -1.02 8.28
C ASN A 31 15.52 -0.58 8.91
N LYS A 32 15.63 0.67 9.40
CA LYS A 32 16.85 1.24 9.98
C LYS A 32 16.62 1.94 11.32
N ASP A 33 15.55 1.62 11.99
CA ASP A 33 15.20 2.22 13.28
C ASP A 33 15.30 1.24 14.48
N ASN A 34 15.95 0.09 14.24
CA ASN A 34 16.32 -0.94 15.21
C ASN A 34 15.14 -1.72 15.81
N GLY A 35 14.12 -2.00 15.05
CA GLY A 35 13.04 -2.88 15.49
C GLY A 35 11.67 -2.45 14.98
N ILE A 36 10.62 -3.07 15.50
CA ILE A 36 9.24 -2.77 15.11
C ILE A 36 8.82 -1.41 15.69
N ASN A 37 8.73 -0.40 14.85
CA ASN A 37 8.40 0.97 15.26
C ASN A 37 7.22 1.54 14.46
N MET A 38 6.03 1.02 14.73
CA MET A 38 4.81 1.46 14.08
C MET A 38 4.45 2.90 14.45
N LYS A 39 4.56 3.81 13.49
CA LYS A 39 4.31 5.25 13.64
C LYS A 39 3.28 5.72 12.60
N ARG A 40 2.74 6.91 12.82
CA ARG A 40 1.90 7.62 11.84
C ARG A 40 2.79 8.46 10.95
N TRP A 41 2.61 8.33 9.63
CA TRP A 41 3.44 8.99 8.66
C TRP A 41 2.60 9.86 7.69
N PRO A 42 3.13 10.97 7.19
CA PRO A 42 2.47 11.78 6.16
C PRO A 42 2.62 11.14 4.78
N VAL A 43 2.10 9.93 4.63
CA VAL A 43 2.23 9.09 3.43
C VAL A 43 0.86 8.66 2.96
N LEU A 44 0.68 8.60 1.66
CA LEU A 44 -0.46 8.04 0.95
C LEU A 44 -0.04 6.71 0.33
N MET A 45 -0.66 5.61 0.73
CA MET A 45 -0.38 4.27 0.19
C MET A 45 -1.36 3.98 -0.95
N MET A 46 -0.85 3.71 -2.14
CA MET A 46 -1.65 3.26 -3.28
C MET A 46 -2.15 1.84 -3.02
N TYR A 47 -3.43 1.55 -3.26
CA TYR A 47 -3.96 0.22 -2.96
C TYR A 47 -3.30 -0.88 -3.82
N GLN A 48 -3.19 -0.67 -5.11
CA GLN A 48 -2.50 -1.56 -6.08
C GLN A 48 -2.72 -3.06 -5.79
N PRO A 49 -3.96 -3.57 -6.02
CA PRO A 49 -4.27 -4.96 -5.78
C PRO A 49 -3.46 -5.92 -6.65
N ASP A 50 -2.91 -6.97 -6.05
CA ASP A 50 -2.30 -8.08 -6.75
C ASP A 50 -3.30 -9.20 -7.02
N ALA A 51 -4.13 -9.55 -6.03
CA ALA A 51 -5.17 -10.56 -6.19
C ALA A 51 -6.57 -9.98 -5.98
N ILE A 52 -7.55 -10.59 -6.66
CA ILE A 52 -8.96 -10.24 -6.58
C ILE A 52 -9.82 -11.49 -6.53
N ALA A 53 -10.86 -11.46 -5.68
CA ALA A 53 -11.95 -12.44 -5.69
C ALA A 53 -13.29 -11.74 -5.50
N THR A 54 -14.38 -12.43 -5.78
CA THR A 54 -15.74 -11.88 -5.69
C THR A 54 -16.64 -12.77 -4.84
N TYR A 55 -17.57 -12.17 -4.12
CA TYR A 55 -18.65 -12.86 -3.44
C TYR A 55 -19.96 -12.07 -3.53
N GLU A 56 -21.08 -12.73 -3.27
CA GLU A 56 -22.39 -12.09 -3.32
C GLU A 56 -23.07 -12.14 -1.95
N VAL A 57 -23.69 -11.02 -1.58
CA VAL A 57 -24.56 -10.94 -0.41
C VAL A 57 -25.86 -10.27 -0.82
N LYS A 58 -26.97 -10.98 -0.67
CA LYS A 58 -28.33 -10.48 -0.97
C LYS A 58 -28.45 -9.92 -2.39
N GLY A 59 -27.78 -10.54 -3.37
CA GLY A 59 -27.80 -10.13 -4.77
C GLY A 59 -26.88 -8.95 -5.11
N ALA A 60 -26.09 -8.46 -4.18
CA ALA A 60 -25.04 -7.47 -4.42
C ALA A 60 -23.68 -8.14 -4.50
N THR A 61 -22.91 -7.84 -5.56
CA THR A 61 -21.55 -8.33 -5.75
C THR A 61 -20.56 -7.44 -5.02
N TYR A 62 -19.64 -8.07 -4.28
CA TYR A 62 -18.51 -7.44 -3.62
C TYR A 62 -17.21 -8.01 -4.16
N LEU A 63 -16.18 -7.18 -4.18
CA LEU A 63 -14.83 -7.55 -4.58
C LEU A 63 -13.95 -7.54 -3.34
N VAL A 64 -13.10 -8.55 -3.20
CA VAL A 64 -12.04 -8.58 -2.17
C VAL A 64 -10.71 -8.48 -2.88
N THR A 65 -9.82 -7.65 -2.37
CA THR A 65 -8.47 -7.45 -2.93
C THR A 65 -7.40 -7.65 -1.88
N ALA A 66 -6.30 -8.30 -2.25
CA ALA A 66 -5.04 -8.27 -1.53
C ALA A 66 -4.20 -7.12 -2.14
N ASN A 67 -3.78 -6.16 -1.29
CA ASN A 67 -3.18 -4.92 -1.74
C ASN A 67 -1.66 -4.94 -1.50
N GLU A 68 -0.94 -5.70 -2.28
CA GLU A 68 0.50 -5.84 -2.22
C GLU A 68 1.21 -4.58 -2.69
N GLY A 69 0.89 -4.15 -3.93
CA GLY A 69 1.53 -3.04 -4.63
C GLY A 69 2.78 -3.43 -5.40
N ASP A 70 3.04 -2.65 -6.46
CA ASP A 70 4.30 -2.77 -7.21
C ASP A 70 4.60 -1.46 -7.94
N ALA A 71 5.91 -1.22 -8.19
CA ALA A 71 6.39 -0.12 -9.00
C ALA A 71 6.49 -0.52 -10.47
N LYS A 72 6.33 0.44 -11.37
CA LYS A 72 6.77 0.24 -12.75
C LYS A 72 8.29 0.40 -12.82
N ASP A 73 8.96 -0.73 -12.94
CA ASP A 73 10.42 -0.80 -13.03
C ASP A 73 10.79 -1.82 -14.10
N TYR A 74 11.17 -1.33 -15.29
CA TYR A 74 11.54 -2.14 -16.44
C TYR A 74 12.57 -1.40 -17.31
N ASP A 75 13.19 -2.12 -18.24
CA ASP A 75 14.21 -1.57 -19.13
C ASP A 75 13.74 -0.28 -19.81
N GLY A 76 14.43 0.82 -19.52
CA GLY A 76 14.16 2.15 -20.08
C GLY A 76 13.20 3.04 -19.29
N PHE A 77 12.56 2.53 -18.22
CA PHE A 77 11.72 3.34 -17.33
C PHE A 77 11.64 2.75 -15.92
N SER A 78 11.94 3.56 -14.91
CA SER A 78 11.62 3.28 -13.51
C SER A 78 10.93 4.50 -12.89
N GLU A 79 9.84 4.26 -12.20
CA GLU A 79 9.19 5.29 -11.39
C GLU A 79 9.65 5.25 -9.93
N GLU A 80 10.38 4.19 -9.54
CA GLU A 80 10.79 3.97 -8.16
C GLU A 80 11.94 4.88 -7.75
N THR A 81 11.82 5.46 -6.57
CA THR A 81 12.89 6.17 -5.87
C THR A 81 12.74 6.00 -4.36
N ARG A 82 13.64 6.59 -3.59
CA ARG A 82 13.56 6.67 -2.13
C ARG A 82 13.06 8.05 -1.70
N VAL A 83 12.34 8.12 -0.59
CA VAL A 83 11.90 9.42 -0.02
C VAL A 83 13.10 10.33 0.25
N ALA A 84 14.27 9.76 0.60
CA ALA A 84 15.51 10.52 0.78
C ALA A 84 15.94 11.31 -0.47
N ASP A 85 15.57 10.82 -1.65
CA ASP A 85 16.01 11.39 -2.94
C ASP A 85 14.97 12.36 -3.54
N LEU A 86 13.78 12.49 -2.92
CA LEU A 86 12.77 13.46 -3.32
C LEU A 86 13.15 14.88 -2.90
N ILE A 87 12.78 15.84 -3.71
CA ILE A 87 12.68 17.24 -3.27
C ILE A 87 11.28 17.37 -2.65
N LEU A 88 11.21 17.61 -1.35
CA LEU A 88 9.94 17.77 -0.63
C LEU A 88 9.60 19.24 -0.45
N ASP A 89 8.34 19.63 -0.71
CA ASP A 89 7.87 20.98 -0.44
C ASP A 89 8.04 21.34 1.03
N LYS A 90 8.64 22.50 1.30
CA LYS A 90 8.99 22.93 2.65
C LYS A 90 7.79 23.42 3.46
N THR A 91 6.70 23.76 2.79
CA THR A 91 5.45 24.17 3.42
C THR A 91 4.67 22.96 3.87
N MET A 92 4.57 21.95 3.01
CA MET A 92 3.92 20.68 3.31
C MET A 92 4.74 19.82 4.28
N PHE A 93 6.06 19.83 4.15
CA PHE A 93 7.00 19.06 4.95
C PHE A 93 8.06 19.95 5.63
N PRO A 94 7.68 20.78 6.63
CA PRO A 94 8.63 21.67 7.30
C PRO A 94 9.74 20.91 8.05
N ASN A 95 9.57 19.61 8.26
CA ASN A 95 10.53 18.70 8.87
C ASN A 95 11.14 17.70 7.86
N ALA A 96 11.17 18.03 6.56
CA ALA A 96 11.69 17.17 5.48
C ALA A 96 13.03 16.53 5.83
N ASN A 97 14.00 17.30 6.30
CA ASN A 97 15.32 16.79 6.70
C ASN A 97 15.28 15.69 7.78
N THR A 98 14.24 15.68 8.61
CA THR A 98 14.02 14.62 9.62
C THR A 98 13.31 13.44 9.01
N LEU A 99 12.27 13.67 8.20
CA LEU A 99 11.55 12.60 7.51
C LEU A 99 12.46 11.80 6.57
N GLN A 100 13.39 12.46 5.90
CA GLN A 100 14.31 11.85 4.95
C GLN A 100 15.50 11.11 5.57
N LYS A 101 15.57 11.01 6.90
CA LYS A 101 16.58 10.16 7.55
C LYS A 101 16.23 8.68 7.39
N PRO A 102 17.26 7.80 7.31
CA PRO A 102 17.05 6.35 7.15
C PRO A 102 16.17 5.72 8.23
N GLU A 103 16.28 6.17 9.46
CA GLU A 103 15.48 5.70 10.60
C GLU A 103 14.03 6.22 10.62
N ASN A 104 13.66 7.02 9.63
CA ASN A 104 12.30 7.51 9.41
C ASN A 104 11.82 7.03 8.03
N LEU A 105 11.47 7.97 7.12
CA LEU A 105 10.96 7.63 5.79
C LEU A 105 12.06 7.57 4.71
N GLY A 106 13.30 7.94 5.02
CA GLY A 106 14.31 8.14 3.98
C GLY A 106 14.53 6.95 3.06
N ARG A 107 14.38 5.74 3.58
CA ARG A 107 14.51 4.52 2.78
C ARG A 107 13.21 4.05 2.13
N LEU A 108 12.05 4.57 2.54
CA LEU A 108 10.78 4.15 1.99
C LEU A 108 10.76 4.33 0.47
N LYS A 109 10.38 3.28 -0.24
CA LYS A 109 10.15 3.31 -1.68
C LYS A 109 8.93 4.14 -2.02
N THR A 110 9.07 5.01 -3.00
CA THR A 110 8.05 5.96 -3.46
C THR A 110 8.12 6.13 -4.97
N THR A 111 7.08 6.71 -5.56
CA THR A 111 7.05 7.02 -6.99
C THR A 111 7.48 8.46 -7.26
N THR A 112 8.15 8.65 -8.39
CA THR A 112 8.49 9.98 -8.95
C THR A 112 7.42 10.54 -9.89
N THR A 113 6.37 9.76 -10.20
CA THR A 113 5.42 10.12 -11.28
C THR A 113 4.23 10.94 -10.80
N ILE A 114 4.01 11.00 -9.50
CA ILE A 114 2.95 11.77 -8.84
C ILE A 114 3.47 12.33 -7.51
N GLY A 115 2.83 13.38 -7.01
CA GLY A 115 3.20 13.97 -5.70
C GLY A 115 3.51 15.45 -5.78
N ASP A 116 4.00 15.93 -6.91
CA ASP A 116 4.03 17.34 -7.28
C ASP A 116 2.62 17.72 -7.77
N THR A 117 1.89 18.50 -6.98
CA THR A 117 0.47 18.82 -7.25
C THR A 117 0.26 20.16 -7.88
N ASP A 118 1.25 21.05 -7.82
CA ASP A 118 1.19 22.39 -8.40
C ASP A 118 2.17 22.60 -9.57
N GLY A 119 3.06 21.63 -9.84
CA GLY A 119 3.92 21.59 -10.99
C GLY A 119 5.19 22.44 -10.86
N ASP A 120 5.64 22.68 -9.63
CA ASP A 120 6.82 23.51 -9.37
C ASP A 120 8.13 22.71 -9.26
N GLY A 121 8.03 21.37 -9.27
CA GLY A 121 9.16 20.43 -9.32
C GLY A 121 9.56 19.86 -7.98
N ASP A 122 8.80 20.13 -6.91
CA ASP A 122 8.94 19.45 -5.65
C ASP A 122 7.69 18.62 -5.29
N HIS A 123 7.74 17.83 -4.23
CA HIS A 123 6.66 16.92 -3.88
C HIS A 123 5.87 17.44 -2.67
N ASP A 124 4.59 17.75 -2.89
CA ASP A 124 3.62 18.10 -1.86
C ASP A 124 3.07 16.88 -1.11
N LEU A 125 3.15 15.71 -1.75
CA LEU A 125 2.64 14.45 -1.25
C LEU A 125 3.65 13.32 -1.46
N ILE A 126 3.74 12.40 -0.50
CA ILE A 126 4.55 11.18 -0.59
C ILE A 126 3.61 10.00 -0.84
N TYR A 127 3.85 9.25 -1.93
CA TYR A 127 3.09 8.07 -2.29
C TYR A 127 3.94 6.80 -2.14
N ALA A 128 3.45 5.82 -1.36
CA ALA A 128 4.08 4.51 -1.23
C ALA A 128 3.28 3.44 -1.98
N TYR A 129 3.96 2.37 -2.37
CA TYR A 129 3.37 1.23 -3.07
C TYR A 129 2.64 0.30 -2.10
N GLY A 130 1.48 -0.20 -2.56
CA GLY A 130 0.68 -1.18 -1.87
C GLY A 130 -0.07 -0.67 -0.64
N GLY A 131 -1.23 -1.28 -0.38
CA GLY A 131 -2.05 -0.94 0.78
C GLY A 131 -1.64 -1.63 2.07
N ARG A 132 -0.76 -2.63 2.03
CA ARG A 132 -0.37 -3.51 3.15
C ARG A 132 -1.58 -4.12 3.86
N SER A 133 -2.66 -4.39 3.10
CA SER A 133 -3.98 -4.74 3.65
C SER A 133 -4.76 -5.58 2.66
N PHE A 134 -5.90 -6.13 3.11
CA PHE A 134 -6.95 -6.49 2.19
C PHE A 134 -8.08 -5.46 2.25
N SER A 135 -8.81 -5.32 1.16
CA SER A 135 -9.95 -4.41 1.07
C SER A 135 -11.18 -5.10 0.49
N ILE A 136 -12.36 -4.59 0.85
CA ILE A 136 -13.64 -4.98 0.26
C ILE A 136 -14.22 -3.75 -0.46
N TRP A 137 -14.65 -3.97 -1.70
CA TRP A 137 -15.20 -2.95 -2.57
C TRP A 137 -16.59 -3.37 -3.05
N SER A 138 -17.46 -2.42 -3.31
CA SER A 138 -18.65 -2.66 -4.13
C SER A 138 -18.26 -2.82 -5.62
N ALA A 139 -19.16 -3.34 -6.42
CA ALA A 139 -18.92 -3.60 -7.85
C ALA A 139 -18.55 -2.34 -8.65
N ASP A 140 -18.91 -1.16 -8.18
CA ASP A 140 -18.57 0.13 -8.78
C ASP A 140 -17.22 0.71 -8.32
N GLY A 141 -16.49 -0.01 -7.43
CA GLY A 141 -15.18 0.41 -6.91
C GLY A 141 -15.24 1.32 -5.70
N THR A 142 -16.40 1.45 -5.04
CA THR A 142 -16.49 2.16 -3.77
C THR A 142 -15.90 1.31 -2.64
N LEU A 143 -15.00 1.88 -1.83
CA LEU A 143 -14.41 1.20 -0.69
C LEU A 143 -15.46 0.97 0.40
N ILE A 144 -15.68 -0.29 0.77
CA ILE A 144 -16.59 -0.70 1.84
C ILE A 144 -15.81 -0.96 3.14
N PHE A 145 -14.65 -1.63 3.02
CA PHE A 145 -13.80 -1.98 4.17
C PHE A 145 -12.34 -2.04 3.75
N ASP A 146 -11.44 -1.67 4.65
CA ASP A 146 -10.00 -1.90 4.55
C ASP A 146 -9.46 -2.39 5.89
N SER A 147 -8.68 -3.46 5.89
CA SER A 147 -8.09 -4.05 7.11
C SER A 147 -7.06 -3.14 7.80
N GLY A 148 -6.65 -2.07 7.14
CA GLY A 148 -5.73 -1.08 7.70
C GLY A 148 -4.33 -1.65 7.91
N ASN A 149 -3.88 -1.63 9.16
CA ASN A 149 -2.60 -2.17 9.61
C ASN A 149 -2.75 -3.51 10.34
N ALA A 150 -3.83 -4.26 10.08
CA ALA A 150 -4.12 -5.50 10.81
C ALA A 150 -3.02 -6.55 10.63
N PHE A 151 -2.45 -6.69 9.43
CA PHE A 151 -1.38 -7.67 9.18
C PHE A 151 -0.14 -7.36 10.01
N GLU A 152 0.37 -6.13 9.96
CA GLU A 152 1.52 -5.72 10.79
C GLU A 152 1.23 -5.90 12.29
N ASN A 153 0.04 -5.51 12.77
CA ASN A 153 -0.33 -5.69 14.18
C ASN A 153 -0.38 -7.18 14.58
N VAL A 154 -0.93 -8.05 13.74
CA VAL A 154 -1.01 -9.49 14.03
C VAL A 154 0.38 -10.10 14.08
N ILE A 155 1.24 -9.80 13.10
CA ILE A 155 2.59 -10.34 13.04
C ILE A 155 3.43 -9.80 14.19
N ALA A 156 3.40 -8.50 14.46
CA ALA A 156 4.12 -7.89 15.58
C ALA A 156 3.77 -8.50 16.94
N ASN A 157 2.51 -8.96 17.12
CA ASN A 157 2.06 -9.56 18.39
C ASN A 157 2.26 -11.07 18.48
N ARG A 158 2.25 -11.79 17.36
CA ARG A 158 2.24 -13.26 17.34
C ARG A 158 3.56 -13.90 16.93
N SER A 159 4.29 -13.23 16.04
CA SER A 159 5.52 -13.75 15.43
C SER A 159 6.46 -12.59 15.09
N PRO A 160 6.84 -11.77 16.10
CA PRO A 160 7.61 -10.55 15.85
C PRO A 160 8.95 -10.82 15.16
N GLU A 161 9.51 -12.01 15.30
CA GLU A 161 10.79 -12.44 14.72
C GLU A 161 10.76 -12.51 13.18
N VAL A 162 9.57 -12.53 12.56
CA VAL A 162 9.38 -12.51 11.10
C VAL A 162 8.59 -11.29 10.64
N PHE A 163 8.55 -10.25 11.47
CA PHE A 163 7.85 -9.02 11.11
C PHE A 163 8.45 -8.40 9.84
N ASN A 164 7.60 -8.13 8.85
CA ASN A 164 7.96 -7.57 7.55
C ASN A 164 9.25 -8.17 6.96
N ALA A 165 9.43 -9.49 7.12
CA ALA A 165 10.62 -10.21 6.66
C ALA A 165 10.46 -10.65 5.21
N ASN A 166 11.56 -10.68 4.46
CA ASN A 166 11.58 -11.11 3.06
C ASN A 166 11.62 -12.65 2.87
N GLY A 167 11.62 -13.45 3.91
CA GLY A 167 11.62 -14.90 3.79
C GLY A 167 11.85 -15.65 5.09
N GLY A 168 12.38 -15.01 6.13
CA GLY A 168 12.64 -15.66 7.41
C GLY A 168 13.24 -14.73 8.46
N VAL A 169 13.54 -15.29 9.63
CA VAL A 169 14.01 -14.52 10.80
C VAL A 169 15.32 -13.75 10.55
N SER A 170 16.17 -14.20 9.63
CA SER A 170 17.39 -13.49 9.25
C SER A 170 17.16 -12.22 8.47
N GLU A 171 15.93 -12.04 7.97
CA GLU A 171 15.51 -10.90 7.14
C GLU A 171 14.41 -10.09 7.86
N PHE A 172 14.41 -10.18 9.19
CA PHE A 172 13.52 -9.39 10.04
C PHE A 172 13.54 -7.92 9.64
N ASP A 173 12.35 -7.34 9.46
CA ASP A 173 12.11 -5.93 9.17
C ASP A 173 12.59 -5.44 7.79
N ASP A 174 13.15 -6.33 6.95
CA ASP A 174 13.74 -5.93 5.66
C ASP A 174 12.75 -5.30 4.67
N ARG A 175 11.44 -5.59 4.82
CA ARG A 175 10.41 -5.08 3.91
C ARG A 175 9.66 -3.85 4.45
N SER A 176 9.99 -3.36 5.64
CA SER A 176 9.31 -2.18 6.22
C SER A 176 9.53 -0.91 5.40
N ASP A 177 10.67 -0.75 4.76
CA ASP A 177 10.99 0.37 3.86
C ASP A 177 10.48 0.18 2.41
N ASP A 178 9.69 -0.87 2.18
CA ASP A 178 9.09 -1.18 0.88
C ASP A 178 7.59 -1.45 1.04
N LYS A 179 7.12 -2.68 0.81
CA LYS A 179 5.70 -3.04 0.80
C LYS A 179 5.21 -3.74 2.09
N GLY A 180 6.10 -3.87 3.10
CA GLY A 180 5.80 -4.45 4.42
C GLY A 180 5.36 -5.92 4.34
N PRO A 181 4.15 -6.28 4.80
CA PRO A 181 3.68 -7.66 4.85
C PRO A 181 3.27 -8.28 3.50
N GLU A 182 3.25 -7.52 2.42
CA GLU A 182 3.04 -7.97 1.04
C GLU A 182 1.91 -9.00 0.86
N PRO A 183 0.64 -8.63 1.08
CA PRO A 183 -0.47 -9.55 0.89
C PRO A 183 -0.71 -9.80 -0.61
N GLU A 184 -0.32 -10.98 -1.09
CA GLU A 184 -0.21 -11.35 -2.50
C GLU A 184 -1.45 -12.10 -2.99
N ALA A 185 -1.93 -13.08 -2.19
CA ALA A 185 -3.01 -13.98 -2.60
C ALA A 185 -4.19 -13.93 -1.61
N LEU A 186 -5.35 -14.33 -2.09
CA LEU A 186 -6.53 -14.50 -1.26
C LEU A 186 -7.37 -15.71 -1.72
N ALA A 187 -8.13 -16.27 -0.79
CA ALA A 187 -9.14 -17.27 -1.06
C ALA A 187 -10.41 -16.94 -0.27
N LEU A 188 -11.56 -17.20 -0.85
CA LEU A 188 -12.85 -17.05 -0.20
C LEU A 188 -13.44 -18.43 0.12
N GLY A 189 -14.14 -18.53 1.23
CA GLY A 189 -14.86 -19.73 1.64
C GLY A 189 -16.15 -19.37 2.36
N GLU A 190 -17.08 -20.30 2.44
CA GLU A 190 -18.32 -20.14 3.19
C GLU A 190 -18.32 -21.03 4.43
N ILE A 191 -18.62 -20.44 5.58
CA ILE A 191 -18.77 -21.13 6.86
C ILE A 191 -20.08 -20.68 7.49
N ASP A 192 -20.99 -21.61 7.72
CA ASP A 192 -22.32 -21.34 8.31
C ASP A 192 -23.09 -20.23 7.60
N GLY A 193 -23.05 -20.22 6.26
CA GLY A 193 -23.73 -19.21 5.43
C GLY A 193 -23.10 -17.82 5.47
N ARG A 194 -21.83 -17.72 5.88
CA ARG A 194 -21.04 -16.48 5.88
C ARG A 194 -19.80 -16.67 5.01
N THR A 195 -19.60 -15.78 4.09
CA THR A 195 -18.38 -15.69 3.27
C THR A 195 -17.30 -14.93 4.01
#